data_030b8717cdb16e62cc6bd9a3c075bf56
#
_entry.id   030b8717cdb16e62cc6bd9a3c075bf56
#
_cell.length_a   1.000
_cell.length_b   1.000
_cell.length_c   1.000
_cell.angle_alpha   90.00
_cell.angle_beta   90.00
_cell.angle_gamma   90.00
#
_symmetry.space_group_name_H-M   'P 1'
#
loop_
_entity.id
_entity.type
_entity.pdbx_description
1 polymer ?
#
loop_
_entity_poly.entity_id
_entity_poly.type
_entity_poly.pdbx_seq_one_letter_code
_entity_poly.pdbx_strand_id
1 'polypeptide(L)'
;MKYLFVTFAITLASFATQAQQTKNLVFDANAEPRTVGSFTAVEVSGAIDVYLSQGNDEGVAISASSDEAKNRIKTEVSNGVLHIYSDNKGGSWKNWGNTKSKAYVSFKDLQHVEATGACNVIVVDIIKVATLKLDFSGASDFKGAVAVGALTIGVSGASNMRISGKADKSYIEASGASNVKGYDLKVDNCRAEASGAANIRVTAIKDFKAEASGAATIYYKGEANISNVSTSGGASIKKQAD
;
A
#
# COMPACT_ATOMS: atom_id res chain seq x y z
N MET A 1 -32.10 55.80 -47.33
CA MET A 1 -31.88 54.38 -47.03
C MET A 1 -30.57 54.24 -46.26
N LYS A 2 -30.67 54.08 -44.92
CA LYS A 2 -29.49 53.96 -44.05
C LYS A 2 -29.30 52.48 -43.76
N TYR A 3 -28.22 51.88 -44.14
CA TYR A 3 -27.85 50.52 -43.77
C TYR A 3 -27.10 50.50 -42.47
N LEU A 4 -27.72 49.86 -41.47
CA LEU A 4 -27.16 49.64 -40.15
C LEU A 4 -26.33 48.32 -40.18
N PHE A 5 -25.01 48.43 -40.06
CA PHE A 5 -24.14 47.26 -39.88
C PHE A 5 -24.11 46.91 -38.40
N VAL A 6 -24.71 45.76 -38.08
CA VAL A 6 -24.57 45.16 -36.75
C VAL A 6 -23.36 44.23 -36.77
N THR A 7 -22.31 44.65 -36.09
CA THR A 7 -21.09 43.81 -35.92
C THR A 7 -21.35 42.80 -34.75
N PHE A 8 -21.45 41.54 -35.09
CA PHE A 8 -21.58 40.48 -34.10
C PHE A 8 -20.19 40.04 -33.61
N ALA A 9 -19.85 40.46 -32.39
CA ALA A 9 -18.62 40.03 -31.74
C ALA A 9 -18.82 38.59 -31.15
N ILE A 10 -18.18 37.62 -31.80
CA ILE A 10 -18.13 36.24 -31.29
C ILE A 10 -17.03 36.19 -30.22
N THR A 11 -17.42 36.16 -28.96
CA THR A 11 -16.52 35.84 -27.87
C THR A 11 -16.28 34.32 -27.85
N LEU A 12 -15.09 33.90 -28.28
CA LEU A 12 -14.61 32.52 -28.07
C LEU A 12 -14.41 32.31 -26.56
N ALA A 13 -15.36 31.64 -25.93
CA ALA A 13 -15.16 31.07 -24.61
C ALA A 13 -14.25 29.83 -24.75
N SER A 14 -12.99 29.99 -24.36
CA SER A 14 -12.03 28.89 -24.21
C SER A 14 -12.51 27.99 -23.08
N PHE A 15 -13.16 26.89 -23.42
CA PHE A 15 -13.37 25.78 -22.49
C PHE A 15 -12.00 25.16 -22.18
N ALA A 16 -11.44 25.48 -21.02
CA ALA A 16 -10.37 24.70 -20.45
C ALA A 16 -10.94 23.32 -20.13
N THR A 17 -10.68 22.34 -20.97
CA THR A 17 -10.89 20.95 -20.68
C THR A 17 -9.96 20.57 -19.51
N GLN A 18 -10.49 20.59 -18.30
CA GLN A 18 -9.87 19.90 -17.20
C GLN A 18 -9.85 18.40 -17.60
N ALA A 19 -8.66 17.90 -17.85
CA ALA A 19 -8.46 16.46 -17.99
C ALA A 19 -8.92 15.83 -16.67
N GLN A 20 -10.13 15.27 -16.66
CA GLN A 20 -10.59 14.38 -15.61
C GLN A 20 -9.62 13.21 -15.61
N GLN A 21 -8.75 13.14 -14.60
CA GLN A 21 -8.04 11.91 -14.30
C GLN A 21 -9.11 10.84 -14.10
N THR A 22 -9.19 9.90 -15.03
CA THR A 22 -10.01 8.70 -14.92
C THR A 22 -9.52 7.93 -13.70
N LYS A 23 -10.20 8.11 -12.58
CA LYS A 23 -9.98 7.32 -11.37
C LYS A 23 -10.29 5.88 -11.76
N ASN A 24 -9.32 4.98 -11.62
CA ASN A 24 -9.53 3.55 -11.80
C ASN A 24 -10.47 3.05 -10.68
N LEU A 25 -11.76 3.23 -10.88
CA LEU A 25 -12.79 2.69 -10.01
C LEU A 25 -12.85 1.18 -10.24
N VAL A 26 -12.48 0.42 -9.22
CA VAL A 26 -12.75 -1.02 -9.21
C VAL A 26 -14.26 -1.18 -9.06
N PHE A 27 -14.94 -1.54 -10.15
CA PHE A 27 -16.38 -1.78 -10.10
C PHE A 27 -16.63 -3.22 -9.59
N ASP A 28 -17.32 -3.34 -8.47
CA ASP A 28 -17.78 -4.62 -7.93
C ASP A 28 -19.27 -4.51 -7.60
N ALA A 29 -20.12 -5.14 -8.41
CA ALA A 29 -21.58 -5.09 -8.27
C ALA A 29 -22.09 -5.71 -6.95
N ASN A 30 -21.27 -6.54 -6.29
CA ASN A 30 -21.61 -7.18 -5.01
C ASN A 30 -21.10 -6.40 -3.79
N ALA A 31 -20.42 -5.26 -4.01
CA ALA A 31 -19.90 -4.45 -2.92
C ALA A 31 -21.04 -3.78 -2.14
N GLU A 32 -21.02 -3.93 -0.83
CA GLU A 32 -21.98 -3.38 0.11
C GLU A 32 -21.30 -2.34 1.01
N PRO A 33 -21.78 -1.09 1.04
CA PRO A 33 -21.22 -0.05 1.89
C PRO A 33 -21.34 -0.39 3.37
N ARG A 34 -20.34 0.02 4.15
CA ARG A 34 -20.32 -0.07 5.62
C ARG A 34 -20.19 1.33 6.21
N THR A 35 -21.02 1.65 7.16
CA THR A 35 -20.89 2.90 7.92
C THR A 35 -19.76 2.75 8.93
N VAL A 36 -18.75 3.61 8.82
CA VAL A 36 -17.58 3.65 9.70
C VAL A 36 -17.30 5.09 10.14
N GLY A 37 -16.64 5.27 11.28
CA GLY A 37 -16.12 6.56 11.71
C GLY A 37 -14.86 6.94 10.92
N SER A 38 -14.32 8.14 11.18
CA SER A 38 -13.05 8.59 10.59
C SER A 38 -11.86 7.79 11.12
N PHE A 39 -10.90 7.52 10.23
CA PHE A 39 -9.70 6.73 10.54
C PHE A 39 -8.47 7.27 9.81
N THR A 40 -7.31 7.04 10.38
CA THR A 40 -6.00 7.31 9.78
C THR A 40 -5.11 6.07 9.72
N ALA A 41 -5.62 4.94 10.17
CA ALA A 41 -4.94 3.65 10.12
C ALA A 41 -5.91 2.55 9.68
N VAL A 42 -5.40 1.52 9.03
CA VAL A 42 -6.15 0.32 8.61
C VAL A 42 -5.41 -0.91 9.09
N GLU A 43 -6.10 -1.74 9.85
CA GLU A 43 -5.65 -3.07 10.26
C GLU A 43 -6.54 -4.13 9.61
N VAL A 44 -5.93 -5.05 8.88
CA VAL A 44 -6.65 -6.16 8.27
C VAL A 44 -6.11 -7.50 8.74
N SER A 45 -7.01 -8.42 9.05
CA SER A 45 -6.63 -9.78 9.46
C SER A 45 -7.50 -10.86 8.83
N GLY A 46 -6.92 -12.06 8.69
CA GLY A 46 -7.60 -13.20 8.10
C GLY A 46 -7.18 -13.49 6.67
N ALA A 47 -8.16 -13.56 5.74
CA ALA A 47 -7.93 -13.86 4.33
C ALA A 47 -8.80 -12.88 3.48
N ILE A 48 -8.44 -11.61 3.48
CA ILE A 48 -9.19 -10.53 2.85
C ILE A 48 -8.30 -9.76 1.88
N ASP A 49 -8.77 -9.56 0.65
CA ASP A 49 -8.15 -8.68 -0.32
C ASP A 49 -8.61 -7.24 -0.07
N VAL A 50 -7.71 -6.32 0.23
CA VAL A 50 -8.01 -4.92 0.52
C VAL A 50 -7.55 -4.03 -0.62
N TYR A 51 -8.44 -3.20 -1.13
CA TYR A 51 -8.15 -2.20 -2.15
C TYR A 51 -8.20 -0.80 -1.51
N LEU A 52 -7.05 -0.13 -1.48
CA LEU A 52 -6.88 1.20 -0.89
C LEU A 52 -6.87 2.27 -1.98
N SER A 53 -7.69 3.30 -1.82
CA SER A 53 -7.75 4.44 -2.74
C SER A 53 -7.77 5.75 -1.96
N GLN A 54 -6.82 6.65 -2.25
CA GLN A 54 -6.83 7.99 -1.65
C GLN A 54 -7.83 8.90 -2.35
N GLY A 55 -8.67 9.57 -1.58
CA GLY A 55 -9.72 10.45 -2.10
C GLY A 55 -10.07 11.58 -1.15
N ASN A 56 -11.14 12.29 -1.46
CA ASN A 56 -11.66 13.38 -0.62
C ASN A 56 -12.64 12.88 0.45
N ASP A 57 -13.10 11.63 0.33
CA ASP A 57 -14.08 11.03 1.23
C ASP A 57 -13.56 9.71 1.79
N GLU A 58 -13.90 9.46 3.05
CA GLU A 58 -13.64 8.18 3.72
C GLU A 58 -14.83 7.26 3.50
N GLY A 59 -14.54 5.99 3.26
CA GLY A 59 -15.59 5.01 3.04
C GLY A 59 -15.05 3.59 2.98
N VAL A 60 -15.92 2.65 3.33
CA VAL A 60 -15.62 1.22 3.29
C VAL A 60 -16.76 0.50 2.60
N ALA A 61 -16.44 -0.42 1.71
CA ALA A 61 -17.40 -1.36 1.16
C ALA A 61 -16.81 -2.78 1.17
N ILE A 62 -17.66 -3.76 1.45
CA ILE A 62 -17.25 -5.17 1.54
C ILE A 62 -17.95 -5.97 0.44
N SER A 63 -17.20 -6.85 -0.19
CA SER A 63 -17.73 -7.81 -1.16
C SER A 63 -17.26 -9.22 -0.82
N ALA A 64 -18.13 -10.18 -1.00
CA ALA A 64 -17.82 -11.60 -0.86
C ALA A 64 -18.68 -12.44 -1.78
N SER A 65 -18.36 -13.73 -1.92
CA SER A 65 -19.07 -14.67 -2.80
C SER A 65 -20.50 -15.00 -2.36
N SER A 66 -20.88 -14.71 -1.12
CA SER A 66 -22.23 -14.88 -0.59
C SER A 66 -22.52 -13.85 0.51
N ASP A 67 -23.81 -13.61 0.79
CA ASP A 67 -24.25 -12.73 1.86
C ASP A 67 -23.79 -13.24 3.25
N GLU A 68 -23.77 -14.55 3.44
CA GLU A 68 -23.24 -15.15 4.67
C GLU A 68 -21.75 -14.80 4.86
N ALA A 69 -20.95 -14.90 3.80
CA ALA A 69 -19.54 -14.54 3.84
C ALA A 69 -19.35 -13.03 4.08
N LYS A 70 -20.17 -12.17 3.46
CA LYS A 70 -20.17 -10.71 3.72
C LYS A 70 -20.48 -10.37 5.18
N ASN A 71 -21.46 -11.04 5.78
CA ASN A 71 -21.88 -10.82 7.17
C ASN A 71 -20.81 -11.22 8.20
N ARG A 72 -19.90 -12.11 7.84
CA ARG A 72 -18.75 -12.52 8.65
C ARG A 72 -17.62 -11.51 8.64
N ILE A 73 -17.54 -10.68 7.60
CA ILE A 73 -16.52 -9.61 7.55
C ILE A 73 -17.01 -8.46 8.42
N LYS A 74 -16.24 -8.17 9.46
CA LYS A 74 -16.49 -7.05 10.39
C LYS A 74 -15.63 -5.87 10.00
N THR A 75 -16.22 -4.68 10.16
CA THR A 75 -15.56 -3.39 9.93
C THR A 75 -15.93 -2.49 11.09
N GLU A 76 -14.96 -2.09 11.88
CA GLU A 76 -15.17 -1.19 13.01
C GLU A 76 -14.02 -0.20 13.14
N VAL A 77 -14.31 0.99 13.62
CA VAL A 77 -13.28 2.00 13.91
C VAL A 77 -13.15 2.17 15.41
N SER A 78 -11.93 1.98 15.88
CA SER A 78 -11.55 2.16 17.29
C SER A 78 -10.25 2.96 17.36
N ASN A 79 -10.23 4.03 18.12
CA ASN A 79 -9.06 4.92 18.29
C ASN A 79 -8.44 5.43 16.97
N GLY A 80 -9.27 5.69 15.95
CA GLY A 80 -8.82 6.13 14.64
C GLY A 80 -8.23 5.03 13.75
N VAL A 81 -8.37 3.76 14.14
CA VAL A 81 -7.96 2.57 13.39
C VAL A 81 -9.19 1.88 12.84
N LEU A 82 -9.25 1.68 11.52
CA LEU A 82 -10.23 0.84 10.85
C LEU A 82 -9.77 -0.61 10.92
N HIS A 83 -10.47 -1.42 11.71
CA HIS A 83 -10.25 -2.85 11.80
C HIS A 83 -11.15 -3.59 10.81
N ILE A 84 -10.56 -4.43 9.96
CA ILE A 84 -11.25 -5.29 8.99
C ILE A 84 -10.85 -6.72 9.26
N TYR A 85 -11.78 -7.54 9.71
CA TYR A 85 -11.47 -8.92 10.06
C TYR A 85 -12.63 -9.87 9.79
N SER A 86 -12.34 -11.16 9.74
CA SER A 86 -13.36 -12.20 9.60
C SER A 86 -13.71 -12.77 10.96
N ASP A 87 -14.99 -12.66 11.35
CA ASP A 87 -15.51 -13.29 12.57
C ASP A 87 -15.76 -14.80 12.32
N ASN A 88 -14.94 -15.61 12.96
CA ASN A 88 -14.96 -17.07 12.82
C ASN A 88 -15.85 -17.77 13.85
N LYS A 89 -16.67 -17.03 14.62
CA LYS A 89 -17.55 -17.61 15.62
C LYS A 89 -18.65 -18.46 14.97
N GLY A 90 -18.53 -19.78 15.06
CA GLY A 90 -19.61 -20.72 14.75
C GLY A 90 -19.53 -21.50 13.44
N GLY A 91 -18.44 -21.44 12.68
CA GLY A 91 -18.30 -22.20 11.43
C GLY A 91 -17.12 -23.17 11.42
N SER A 92 -17.35 -24.43 11.00
CA SER A 92 -16.26 -25.35 10.69
C SER A 92 -15.43 -24.78 9.54
N TRP A 93 -14.12 -24.69 9.70
CA TRP A 93 -13.18 -24.24 8.67
C TRP A 93 -13.28 -25.05 7.35
N LYS A 94 -13.91 -26.23 7.41
CA LYS A 94 -14.18 -27.08 6.23
C LYS A 94 -15.12 -26.45 5.18
N ASN A 95 -15.93 -25.46 5.57
CA ASN A 95 -16.84 -24.75 4.65
C ASN A 95 -16.24 -23.46 4.05
N TRP A 96 -14.96 -23.20 4.27
CA TRP A 96 -14.24 -22.06 3.73
C TRP A 96 -13.75 -22.29 2.29
N GLY A 97 -14.50 -23.03 1.48
CA GLY A 97 -14.22 -23.17 0.07
C GLY A 97 -14.04 -21.78 -0.54
N ASN A 98 -12.90 -21.52 -1.13
CA ASN A 98 -12.50 -20.41 -2.03
C ASN A 98 -13.36 -19.12 -2.01
N THR A 99 -13.82 -18.69 -0.83
CA THR A 99 -14.62 -17.46 -0.64
C THR A 99 -13.68 -16.26 -0.72
N LYS A 100 -13.61 -15.63 -1.89
CA LYS A 100 -12.87 -14.38 -2.06
C LYS A 100 -13.62 -13.27 -1.32
N SER A 101 -13.04 -12.81 -0.22
CA SER A 101 -13.51 -11.67 0.54
C SER A 101 -12.71 -10.43 0.14
N LYS A 102 -13.40 -9.32 -0.14
CA LYS A 102 -12.76 -8.07 -0.55
C LYS A 102 -13.26 -6.91 0.30
N ALA A 103 -12.37 -5.99 0.60
CA ALA A 103 -12.68 -4.71 1.20
C ALA A 103 -12.17 -3.57 0.30
N TYR A 104 -13.02 -2.61 0.02
CA TYR A 104 -12.68 -1.39 -0.70
C TYR A 104 -12.66 -0.25 0.31
N VAL A 105 -11.53 0.40 0.47
CA VAL A 105 -11.31 1.45 1.47
C VAL A 105 -10.89 2.72 0.78
N SER A 106 -11.71 3.76 0.87
CA SER A 106 -11.37 5.13 0.50
C SER A 106 -10.93 5.90 1.74
N PHE A 107 -9.83 6.62 1.66
CA PHE A 107 -9.26 7.38 2.77
C PHE A 107 -8.77 8.77 2.31
N LYS A 108 -8.74 9.73 3.25
CA LYS A 108 -8.16 11.07 3.03
C LYS A 108 -6.68 11.10 3.40
N ASP A 109 -6.40 10.71 4.63
CA ASP A 109 -5.07 10.59 5.21
C ASP A 109 -4.91 9.17 5.76
N LEU A 110 -3.74 8.58 5.52
CA LEU A 110 -3.45 7.21 5.95
C LEU A 110 -2.01 7.14 6.44
N GLN A 111 -1.83 6.91 7.72
CA GLN A 111 -0.53 6.92 8.38
C GLN A 111 -0.01 5.50 8.67
N HIS A 112 -0.90 4.53 8.79
CA HIS A 112 -0.52 3.15 9.07
C HIS A 112 -1.42 2.15 8.34
N VAL A 113 -0.81 1.11 7.78
CA VAL A 113 -1.49 -0.09 7.26
C VAL A 113 -0.82 -1.31 7.87
N GLU A 114 -1.62 -2.13 8.53
CA GLU A 114 -1.19 -3.41 9.06
C GLU A 114 -1.99 -4.55 8.43
N ALA A 115 -1.29 -5.62 8.03
CA ALA A 115 -1.92 -6.82 7.49
C ALA A 115 -1.34 -8.07 8.11
N THR A 116 -2.21 -8.91 8.67
CA THR A 116 -1.84 -10.18 9.30
C THR A 116 -2.68 -11.34 8.76
N GLY A 117 -2.09 -12.52 8.68
CA GLY A 117 -2.79 -13.70 8.12
C GLY A 117 -2.41 -13.95 6.66
N ALA A 118 -3.40 -14.01 5.76
CA ALA A 118 -3.21 -14.24 4.32
C ALA A 118 -3.90 -13.15 3.49
N CYS A 119 -3.61 -11.90 3.80
CA CYS A 119 -4.24 -10.74 3.20
C CYS A 119 -3.45 -10.23 1.99
N ASN A 120 -4.17 -9.72 0.97
CA ASN A 120 -3.57 -8.97 -0.12
C ASN A 120 -4.00 -7.50 -0.01
N VAL A 121 -3.06 -6.58 0.12
CA VAL A 121 -3.33 -5.14 0.15
C VAL A 121 -2.84 -4.51 -1.16
N ILE A 122 -3.76 -3.90 -1.88
CA ILE A 122 -3.51 -3.30 -3.19
C ILE A 122 -3.86 -1.81 -3.13
N VAL A 123 -2.89 -0.96 -3.40
CA VAL A 123 -3.11 0.48 -3.57
C VAL A 123 -3.48 0.73 -5.02
N VAL A 124 -4.66 1.28 -5.25
CA VAL A 124 -5.20 1.50 -6.61
C VAL A 124 -4.46 2.63 -7.33
N ASP A 125 -4.13 3.71 -6.58
CA ASP A 125 -3.40 4.86 -7.10
C ASP A 125 -2.05 5.03 -6.39
N ILE A 126 -1.75 6.23 -5.92
CA ILE A 126 -0.54 6.55 -5.15
C ILE A 126 -0.96 7.07 -3.78
N ILE A 127 -0.41 6.53 -2.70
CA ILE A 127 -0.57 7.10 -1.36
C ILE A 127 0.36 8.32 -1.23
N LYS A 128 -0.22 9.49 -0.97
CA LYS A 128 0.49 10.77 -0.80
C LYS A 128 0.24 11.31 0.59
N VAL A 129 1.18 11.09 1.49
CA VAL A 129 1.09 11.52 2.91
C VAL A 129 2.46 11.93 3.43
N ALA A 130 2.50 12.63 4.56
CA ALA A 130 3.77 13.03 5.17
C ALA A 130 4.54 11.82 5.72
N THR A 131 3.84 10.92 6.42
CA THR A 131 4.42 9.71 7.02
C THR A 131 3.53 8.52 6.75
N LEU A 132 4.15 7.38 6.45
CA LEU A 132 3.43 6.11 6.23
C LEU A 132 4.20 4.97 6.88
N LYS A 133 3.47 4.15 7.63
CA LYS A 133 3.97 2.89 8.19
C LYS A 133 3.23 1.72 7.55
N LEU A 134 3.95 0.70 7.12
CA LEU A 134 3.42 -0.51 6.48
C LEU A 134 3.95 -1.74 7.22
N ASP A 135 3.10 -2.49 7.91
CA ASP A 135 3.46 -3.70 8.65
C ASP A 135 2.73 -4.91 8.08
N PHE A 136 3.50 -5.88 7.59
CA PHE A 136 2.96 -7.08 6.95
C PHE A 136 3.54 -8.35 7.56
N SER A 137 2.66 -9.24 8.00
CA SER A 137 3.06 -10.49 8.64
C SER A 137 2.21 -11.68 8.20
N GLY A 138 2.61 -12.89 8.59
CA GLY A 138 1.96 -14.12 8.16
C GLY A 138 2.36 -14.50 6.73
N ALA A 139 1.39 -14.53 5.82
CA ALA A 139 1.56 -14.77 4.38
C ALA A 139 0.85 -13.67 3.58
N SER A 140 1.05 -12.42 3.99
CA SER A 140 0.35 -11.26 3.43
C SER A 140 1.17 -10.57 2.33
N ASP A 141 0.49 -10.09 1.31
CA ASP A 141 1.09 -9.42 0.17
C ASP A 141 0.69 -7.93 0.11
N PHE A 142 1.63 -7.07 -0.27
CA PHE A 142 1.38 -5.67 -0.58
C PHE A 142 1.80 -5.34 -2.01
N LYS A 143 0.97 -4.56 -2.69
CA LYS A 143 1.31 -3.96 -3.98
C LYS A 143 0.81 -2.52 -4.05
N GLY A 144 1.72 -1.56 -4.21
CA GLY A 144 1.33 -0.16 -4.28
C GLY A 144 2.42 0.81 -4.64
N ALA A 145 2.00 2.05 -4.87
CA ALA A 145 2.89 3.19 -5.08
C ALA A 145 2.71 4.22 -3.98
N VAL A 146 3.81 4.88 -3.58
CA VAL A 146 3.82 5.88 -2.50
C VAL A 146 4.60 7.14 -2.91
N ALA A 147 4.21 8.28 -2.35
CA ALA A 147 4.96 9.54 -2.42
C ALA A 147 4.90 10.20 -1.04
N VAL A 148 5.91 9.95 -0.22
CA VAL A 148 5.88 10.26 1.22
C VAL A 148 7.18 10.93 1.70
N GLY A 149 7.10 11.68 2.78
CA GLY A 149 8.30 12.21 3.46
C GLY A 149 9.03 11.11 4.23
N ALA A 150 8.34 10.38 5.09
CA ALA A 150 8.91 9.28 5.84
C ALA A 150 8.13 7.97 5.64
N LEU A 151 8.85 6.89 5.37
CA LEU A 151 8.32 5.55 5.14
C LEU A 151 8.95 4.55 6.10
N THR A 152 8.11 3.85 6.85
CA THR A 152 8.55 2.71 7.67
C THR A 152 7.91 1.44 7.12
N ILE A 153 8.70 0.43 6.87
CA ILE A 153 8.26 -0.87 6.36
C ILE A 153 8.74 -1.96 7.30
N GLY A 154 7.80 -2.75 7.82
CA GLY A 154 8.03 -4.00 8.54
C GLY A 154 7.42 -5.17 7.76
N VAL A 155 8.23 -6.15 7.36
CA VAL A 155 7.74 -7.35 6.66
C VAL A 155 8.30 -8.61 7.31
N SER A 156 7.42 -9.50 7.71
CA SER A 156 7.83 -10.73 8.40
C SER A 156 7.05 -11.96 7.92
N GLY A 157 7.40 -13.14 8.43
CA GLY A 157 6.78 -14.40 8.04
C GLY A 157 7.17 -14.82 6.62
N ALA A 158 6.18 -15.09 5.77
CA ALA A 158 6.33 -15.42 4.35
C ALA A 158 5.69 -14.34 3.45
N SER A 159 5.72 -13.10 3.90
CA SER A 159 5.04 -11.98 3.25
C SER A 159 5.87 -11.38 2.10
N ASN A 160 5.17 -10.83 1.10
CA ASN A 160 5.83 -10.18 -0.04
C ASN A 160 5.33 -8.74 -0.19
N MET A 161 6.24 -7.82 -0.37
CA MET A 161 5.95 -6.43 -0.65
C MET A 161 6.47 -6.03 -2.02
N ARG A 162 5.60 -5.48 -2.88
CA ARG A 162 5.98 -4.80 -4.11
C ARG A 162 5.61 -3.34 -3.99
N ILE A 163 6.62 -2.49 -3.89
CA ILE A 163 6.44 -1.06 -3.64
C ILE A 163 7.21 -0.23 -4.66
N SER A 164 6.62 0.89 -5.06
CA SER A 164 7.19 1.83 -6.02
C SER A 164 6.94 3.29 -5.58
N GLY A 165 7.57 4.25 -6.27
CA GLY A 165 7.37 5.68 -6.03
C GLY A 165 8.56 6.36 -5.39
N LYS A 166 8.34 7.20 -4.36
CA LYS A 166 9.41 7.97 -3.72
C LYS A 166 9.19 8.18 -2.23
N ALA A 167 10.29 8.26 -1.47
CA ALA A 167 10.32 8.67 -0.07
C ALA A 167 11.58 9.51 0.22
N ASP A 168 11.49 10.54 1.07
CA ASP A 168 12.67 11.30 1.47
C ASP A 168 13.52 10.48 2.46
N LYS A 169 12.86 9.74 3.36
CA LYS A 169 13.50 8.83 4.31
C LYS A 169 12.77 7.49 4.34
N SER A 170 13.51 6.39 4.43
CA SER A 170 12.90 5.08 4.65
C SER A 170 13.69 4.25 5.65
N TYR A 171 12.94 3.56 6.53
CA TYR A 171 13.41 2.44 7.33
C TYR A 171 12.69 1.18 6.88
N ILE A 172 13.43 0.18 6.41
CA ILE A 172 12.90 -1.08 5.89
C ILE A 172 13.46 -2.22 6.71
N GLU A 173 12.58 -2.97 7.38
CA GLU A 173 12.92 -4.17 8.13
C GLU A 173 12.23 -5.39 7.51
N ALA A 174 13.00 -6.43 7.21
CA ALA A 174 12.49 -7.67 6.66
C ALA A 174 13.05 -8.89 7.42
N SER A 175 12.17 -9.78 7.84
CA SER A 175 12.57 -10.97 8.60
C SER A 175 11.83 -12.23 8.15
N GLY A 176 12.26 -13.42 8.63
CA GLY A 176 11.67 -14.69 8.21
C GLY A 176 12.05 -15.07 6.78
N ALA A 177 11.07 -15.41 5.96
CA ALA A 177 11.24 -15.72 4.52
C ALA A 177 10.58 -14.66 3.63
N SER A 178 10.59 -13.40 4.07
CA SER A 178 9.91 -12.29 3.44
C SER A 178 10.71 -11.65 2.31
N ASN A 179 9.99 -10.96 1.42
CA ASN A 179 10.60 -10.29 0.28
C ASN A 179 10.07 -8.86 0.11
N VAL A 180 10.96 -7.87 0.05
CA VAL A 180 10.67 -6.49 -0.33
C VAL A 180 11.23 -6.21 -1.72
N LYS A 181 10.34 -6.00 -2.71
CA LYS A 181 10.65 -5.68 -4.09
C LYS A 181 10.40 -4.19 -4.33
N GLY A 182 11.40 -3.36 -4.09
CA GLY A 182 11.33 -1.90 -4.12
C GLY A 182 12.39 -1.24 -5.01
N TYR A 183 12.86 -1.87 -6.11
CA TYR A 183 13.75 -1.17 -7.04
C TYR A 183 13.09 0.07 -7.68
N ASP A 184 11.76 0.05 -7.82
CA ASP A 184 10.99 1.18 -8.34
C ASP A 184 10.64 2.21 -7.25
N LEU A 185 11.07 2.01 -6.00
CA LEU A 185 10.99 2.96 -4.90
C LEU A 185 12.33 3.71 -4.77
N LYS A 186 12.33 4.99 -5.12
CA LYS A 186 13.49 5.88 -4.96
C LYS A 186 13.47 6.51 -3.57
N VAL A 187 14.52 6.28 -2.79
CA VAL A 187 14.64 6.78 -1.41
C VAL A 187 15.88 7.65 -1.28
N ASP A 188 15.72 8.88 -0.79
CA ASP A 188 16.88 9.76 -0.59
C ASP A 188 17.79 9.20 0.51
N ASN A 189 17.26 8.92 1.70
CA ASN A 189 18.01 8.39 2.84
C ASN A 189 17.39 7.06 3.26
N CYS A 190 18.06 5.96 3.00
CA CYS A 190 17.55 4.60 3.21
C CYS A 190 18.33 3.87 4.31
N ARG A 191 17.62 3.29 5.28
CA ARG A 191 18.15 2.27 6.19
C ARG A 191 17.39 0.97 5.93
N ALA A 192 18.11 -0.11 5.67
CA ALA A 192 17.55 -1.42 5.38
C ALA A 192 18.15 -2.49 6.31
N GLU A 193 17.29 -3.26 6.96
CA GLU A 193 17.68 -4.35 7.86
C GLU A 193 17.01 -5.65 7.41
N ALA A 194 17.80 -6.70 7.21
CA ALA A 194 17.30 -7.99 6.79
C ALA A 194 17.82 -9.11 7.68
N SER A 195 16.94 -10.00 8.11
CA SER A 195 17.31 -11.15 8.94
C SER A 195 16.62 -12.45 8.50
N GLY A 196 17.10 -13.58 9.00
CA GLY A 196 16.57 -14.90 8.58
C GLY A 196 16.95 -15.26 7.14
N ALA A 197 15.97 -15.46 6.27
CA ALA A 197 16.14 -15.70 4.83
C ALA A 197 15.43 -14.59 4.00
N ALA A 198 15.33 -13.40 4.56
CA ALA A 198 14.64 -12.29 3.93
C ALA A 198 15.46 -11.65 2.79
N ASN A 199 14.74 -11.03 1.84
CA ASN A 199 15.35 -10.33 0.73
C ASN A 199 14.80 -8.91 0.61
N ILE A 200 15.66 -7.90 0.57
CA ILE A 200 15.31 -6.50 0.31
C ILE A 200 15.94 -6.06 -1.01
N ARG A 201 15.14 -5.38 -1.85
CA ARG A 201 15.60 -4.67 -3.03
C ARG A 201 15.13 -3.23 -2.97
N VAL A 202 16.04 -2.26 -3.10
CA VAL A 202 15.71 -0.84 -2.96
C VAL A 202 16.62 0.02 -3.86
N THR A 203 16.16 1.23 -4.23
CA THR A 203 16.99 2.23 -4.89
C THR A 203 17.25 3.41 -3.94
N ALA A 204 18.51 3.59 -3.53
CA ALA A 204 18.95 4.63 -2.62
C ALA A 204 19.71 5.73 -3.39
N ILE A 205 19.41 7.01 -3.10
CA ILE A 205 19.86 8.13 -3.90
C ILE A 205 20.97 8.93 -3.20
N LYS A 206 20.82 9.27 -1.90
CA LYS A 206 21.76 10.15 -1.18
C LYS A 206 22.58 9.41 -0.13
N ASP A 207 21.92 8.68 0.76
CA ASP A 207 22.58 7.95 1.86
C ASP A 207 21.98 6.56 2.04
N PHE A 208 22.83 5.57 2.28
CA PHE A 208 22.43 4.18 2.44
C PHE A 208 23.12 3.55 3.63
N LYS A 209 22.31 2.96 4.53
CA LYS A 209 22.74 2.12 5.64
C LYS A 209 22.07 0.77 5.52
N ALA A 210 22.82 -0.31 5.75
CA ALA A 210 22.25 -1.63 5.65
C ALA A 210 22.88 -2.63 6.63
N GLU A 211 22.02 -3.43 7.24
CA GLU A 211 22.43 -4.52 8.12
C GLU A 211 21.76 -5.82 7.67
N ALA A 212 22.54 -6.88 7.50
CA ALA A 212 22.00 -8.18 7.09
C ALA A 212 22.55 -9.30 7.96
N SER A 213 21.69 -10.21 8.39
CA SER A 213 22.08 -11.33 9.25
C SER A 213 21.42 -12.66 8.82
N GLY A 214 21.95 -13.79 9.29
CA GLY A 214 21.45 -15.11 8.91
C GLY A 214 21.80 -15.47 7.46
N ALA A 215 20.82 -15.77 6.63
CA ALA A 215 20.95 -16.03 5.19
C ALA A 215 20.26 -14.94 4.35
N ALA A 216 20.06 -13.74 4.91
CA ALA A 216 19.37 -12.65 4.27
C ALA A 216 20.21 -11.97 3.18
N THR A 217 19.55 -11.36 2.22
CA THR A 217 20.23 -10.61 1.16
C THR A 217 19.58 -9.24 0.95
N ILE A 218 20.42 -8.19 0.90
CA ILE A 218 20.00 -6.84 0.52
C ILE A 218 20.66 -6.49 -0.81
N TYR A 219 19.83 -6.18 -1.81
CA TYR A 219 20.26 -5.62 -3.08
C TYR A 219 19.88 -4.16 -3.15
N TYR A 220 20.81 -3.30 -3.53
CA TYR A 220 20.52 -1.89 -3.71
C TYR A 220 21.01 -1.37 -5.07
N LYS A 221 20.35 -0.34 -5.58
CA LYS A 221 20.71 0.43 -6.76
C LYS A 221 20.89 1.90 -6.39
N GLY A 222 21.35 2.69 -7.37
CA GLY A 222 21.54 4.14 -7.25
C GLY A 222 22.92 4.54 -6.75
N GLU A 223 23.13 5.86 -6.61
CA GLU A 223 24.43 6.47 -6.33
C GLU A 223 24.56 6.97 -4.87
N ALA A 224 23.81 6.37 -3.94
CA ALA A 224 23.88 6.76 -2.54
C ALA A 224 25.29 6.58 -1.95
N ASN A 225 25.66 7.50 -1.06
CA ASN A 225 26.82 7.34 -0.20
C ASN A 225 26.57 6.18 0.79
N ILE A 226 27.49 5.23 0.87
CA ILE A 226 27.38 4.10 1.77
C ILE A 226 27.99 4.50 3.11
N SER A 227 27.15 4.83 4.10
CA SER A 227 27.62 5.32 5.38
C SER A 227 27.82 4.24 6.46
N ASN A 228 27.10 3.12 6.34
CA ASN A 228 27.29 1.96 7.24
C ASN A 228 26.71 0.69 6.58
N VAL A 229 27.53 -0.36 6.47
CA VAL A 229 27.09 -1.67 5.97
C VAL A 229 27.69 -2.75 6.85
N SER A 230 26.83 -3.62 7.41
CA SER A 230 27.23 -4.71 8.29
C SER A 230 26.54 -6.01 7.87
N THR A 231 27.30 -7.11 7.87
CA THR A 231 26.79 -8.46 7.60
C THR A 231 27.24 -9.45 8.65
N SER A 232 26.40 -10.42 9.00
CA SER A 232 26.75 -11.54 9.86
C SER A 232 26.14 -12.85 9.36
N GLY A 233 26.79 -13.98 9.66
CA GLY A 233 26.38 -15.29 9.15
C GLY A 233 26.64 -15.44 7.65
N GLY A 234 25.70 -16.00 6.91
CA GLY A 234 25.75 -16.18 5.45
C GLY A 234 25.08 -15.02 4.67
N ALA A 235 24.81 -13.89 5.33
CA ALA A 235 24.12 -12.78 4.72
C ALA A 235 24.99 -12.01 3.71
N SER A 236 24.34 -11.30 2.79
CA SER A 236 25.04 -10.48 1.80
C SER A 236 24.34 -9.18 1.47
N ILE A 237 25.14 -8.12 1.20
CA ILE A 237 24.66 -6.82 0.73
C ILE A 237 25.39 -6.51 -0.57
N LYS A 238 24.64 -6.28 -1.66
CA LYS A 238 25.19 -6.18 -3.02
C LYS A 238 24.62 -5.00 -3.79
N LYS A 239 25.51 -4.17 -4.38
CA LYS A 239 25.10 -3.19 -5.40
C LYS A 239 24.74 -3.92 -6.69
N GLN A 240 23.63 -3.56 -7.30
CA GLN A 240 23.21 -4.02 -8.62
C GLN A 240 23.42 -2.90 -9.63
N ALA A 241 23.68 -3.24 -10.88
CA ALA A 241 23.68 -2.26 -11.96
C ALA A 241 22.28 -1.65 -12.14
N ASP A 242 22.26 -0.41 -12.57
CA ASP A 242 21.04 0.33 -12.87
C ASP A 242 20.31 -0.20 -14.11
#